data_e02ac42ecf1d02092a74348ae0325133
#
_entry.id   e02ac42ecf1d02092a74348ae0325133
#
_cell.length_a   1.000
_cell.length_b   1.000
_cell.length_c   1.000
_cell.angle_alpha   90.00
_cell.angle_beta   90.00
_cell.angle_gamma   90.00
#
_symmetry.space_group_name_H-M   'P 1'
#
loop_
_entity.id
_entity.type
_entity.pdbx_description
1 polymer ?
#
loop_
_entity_poly.entity_id
_entity_poly.type
_entity_poly.pdbx_seq_one_letter_code
_entity_poly.pdbx_strand_id
1 'polypeptide(L)'
;MNAQQVVEHYWQAMASNDFFKASQWLSEDCVIHWPQSKERIHGRDNFARINSEYPAHGRWTFAVEKLIGSGEEVVTHVKVSGGVIQATAITFHTVANGLICRQVEFWPEDYPAPEWRKAWVEYE
;
A
#
# COMPACT_ATOMS: atom_id res chain seq x y z
N MET A 1 6.99 -17.58 -9.43
CA MET A 1 5.76 -16.77 -9.31
C MET A 1 5.82 -15.59 -10.25
N ASN A 2 4.68 -15.22 -10.84
CA ASN A 2 4.60 -13.97 -11.59
C ASN A 2 4.46 -12.77 -10.62
N ALA A 3 4.54 -11.56 -11.17
CA ALA A 3 4.50 -10.36 -10.35
C ALA A 3 3.21 -10.22 -9.52
N GLN A 4 2.07 -10.58 -10.11
CA GLN A 4 0.79 -10.51 -9.41
C GLN A 4 0.76 -11.43 -8.20
N GLN A 5 1.27 -12.64 -8.33
CA GLN A 5 1.33 -13.61 -7.24
C GLN A 5 2.24 -13.13 -6.10
N VAL A 6 3.38 -12.51 -6.44
CA VAL A 6 4.29 -11.95 -5.44
C VAL A 6 3.55 -10.88 -4.62
N VAL A 7 2.83 -9.98 -5.28
CA VAL A 7 2.10 -8.90 -4.60
C VAL A 7 0.93 -9.45 -3.79
N GLU A 8 0.23 -10.49 -4.27
CA GLU A 8 -0.81 -11.15 -3.49
C GLU A 8 -0.25 -11.71 -2.17
N HIS A 9 0.88 -12.41 -2.24
CA HIS A 9 1.54 -12.96 -1.06
C HIS A 9 2.02 -11.87 -0.10
N TYR A 10 2.50 -10.76 -0.65
CA TYR A 10 2.89 -9.59 0.14
C TYR A 10 1.71 -9.08 0.98
N TRP A 11 0.55 -8.86 0.36
CA TRP A 11 -0.63 -8.37 1.09
C TRP A 11 -1.16 -9.40 2.09
N GLN A 12 -1.08 -10.69 1.78
CA GLN A 12 -1.43 -11.75 2.74
C GLN A 12 -0.51 -11.69 3.96
N ALA A 13 0.78 -11.48 3.75
CA ALA A 13 1.74 -11.34 4.84
C ALA A 13 1.49 -10.07 5.64
N MET A 14 1.13 -8.96 5.00
CA MET A 14 0.73 -7.73 5.69
C MET A 14 -0.45 -7.98 6.64
N ALA A 15 -1.43 -8.78 6.20
CA ALA A 15 -2.61 -9.10 7.00
C ALA A 15 -2.28 -9.83 8.30
N SER A 16 -1.12 -10.49 8.39
CA SER A 16 -0.68 -11.12 9.63
C SER A 16 -0.28 -10.11 10.71
N ASN A 17 -0.06 -8.86 10.35
CA ASN A 17 0.51 -7.79 11.17
C ASN A 17 1.96 -8.06 11.62
N ASP A 18 2.59 -9.07 11.07
CA ASP A 18 4.03 -9.28 11.20
C ASP A 18 4.71 -8.63 9.99
N PHE A 19 5.11 -7.38 10.14
CA PHE A 19 5.64 -6.59 9.03
C PHE A 19 7.06 -6.98 8.66
N PHE A 20 7.79 -7.63 9.56
CA PHE A 20 9.08 -8.23 9.23
C PHE A 20 8.88 -9.44 8.32
N LYS A 21 7.83 -10.22 8.54
CA LYS A 21 7.46 -11.32 7.65
C LYS A 21 7.04 -10.79 6.28
N ALA A 22 6.23 -9.74 6.25
CA ALA A 22 5.81 -9.10 5.00
C ALA A 22 7.00 -8.54 4.22
N SER A 23 8.00 -8.00 4.91
CA SER A 23 9.20 -7.42 4.30
C SER A 23 10.03 -8.44 3.52
N GLN A 24 9.84 -9.73 3.78
CA GLN A 24 10.55 -10.79 3.04
C GLN A 24 10.12 -10.85 1.56
N TRP A 25 8.99 -10.26 1.22
CA TRP A 25 8.53 -10.14 -0.16
C TRP A 25 9.12 -8.92 -0.88
N LEU A 26 9.89 -8.09 -0.16
CA LEU A 26 10.60 -6.95 -0.71
C LEU A 26 12.08 -7.28 -0.87
N SER A 27 12.74 -6.70 -1.87
CA SER A 27 14.20 -6.78 -1.96
C SER A 27 14.84 -6.00 -0.81
N GLU A 28 16.06 -6.37 -0.45
CA GLU A 28 16.79 -5.69 0.64
C GLU A 28 16.86 -4.19 0.44
N ASP A 29 17.08 -3.77 -0.80
CA ASP A 29 17.24 -2.37 -1.20
C ASP A 29 15.97 -1.76 -1.76
N CYS A 30 14.82 -2.37 -1.52
CA CYS A 30 13.53 -1.86 -1.98
C CYS A 30 13.32 -0.42 -1.52
N VAL A 31 12.82 0.42 -2.40
CA VAL A 31 12.47 1.80 -2.06
C VAL A 31 10.96 1.97 -2.16
N ILE A 32 10.37 2.45 -1.08
CA ILE A 32 8.95 2.81 -1.04
C ILE A 32 8.88 4.33 -1.06
N HIS A 33 8.20 4.88 -2.04
CA HIS A 33 8.03 6.32 -2.20
C HIS A 33 6.61 6.71 -1.81
N TRP A 34 6.47 7.65 -0.87
CA TRP A 34 5.22 8.29 -0.47
C TRP A 34 5.21 9.73 -1.02
N PRO A 35 4.69 9.94 -2.25
CA PRO A 35 4.80 11.26 -2.90
C PRO A 35 4.09 12.38 -2.17
N GLN A 36 2.98 12.09 -1.49
CA GLN A 36 2.18 13.13 -0.82
C GLN A 36 2.93 13.79 0.34
N SER A 37 3.73 13.03 1.08
CA SER A 37 4.57 13.56 2.16
C SER A 37 6.01 13.81 1.72
N LYS A 38 6.35 13.41 0.48
CA LYS A 38 7.70 13.53 -0.10
C LYS A 38 8.74 12.69 0.65
N GLU A 39 8.30 11.58 1.23
CA GLU A 39 9.16 10.67 1.95
C GLU A 39 9.54 9.48 1.09
N ARG A 40 10.72 8.93 1.34
CA ARG A 40 11.16 7.65 0.78
C ARG A 40 11.64 6.75 1.90
N ILE A 41 11.17 5.52 1.89
CA ILE A 41 11.62 4.49 2.81
C ILE A 41 12.66 3.67 2.07
N HIS A 42 13.91 3.68 2.57
CA HIS A 42 14.99 2.92 1.96
C HIS A 42 15.18 1.59 2.69
N GLY A 43 14.99 0.52 1.94
CA GLY A 43 15.24 -0.82 2.41
C GLY A 43 14.06 -1.45 3.15
N ARG A 44 14.00 -2.78 3.06
CA ARG A 44 12.90 -3.54 3.66
C ARG A 44 12.91 -3.51 5.20
N ASP A 45 14.06 -3.32 5.81
CA ASP A 45 14.16 -3.25 7.27
C ASP A 45 13.47 -1.98 7.80
N ASN A 46 13.71 -0.84 7.15
CA ASN A 46 13.03 0.40 7.50
C ASN A 46 11.54 0.32 7.23
N PHE A 47 11.13 -0.33 6.14
CA PHE A 47 9.72 -0.61 5.85
C PHE A 47 9.06 -1.36 7.02
N ALA A 48 9.68 -2.46 7.45
CA ALA A 48 9.13 -3.27 8.53
C ALA A 48 9.05 -2.49 9.83
N ARG A 49 10.07 -1.68 10.12
CA ARG A 49 10.14 -0.87 11.34
C ARG A 49 9.06 0.21 11.35
N ILE A 50 8.90 0.96 10.26
CA ILE A 50 7.87 2.00 10.16
C ILE A 50 6.48 1.41 10.34
N ASN A 51 6.19 0.30 9.67
CA ASN A 51 4.87 -0.32 9.79
C ASN A 51 4.63 -0.88 11.19
N SER A 52 5.65 -1.40 11.85
CA SER A 52 5.56 -1.93 13.21
C SER A 52 5.33 -0.84 14.25
N GLU A 53 5.92 0.35 14.03
CA GLU A 53 5.80 1.50 14.93
C GLU A 53 4.62 2.41 14.61
N TYR A 54 3.96 2.20 13.48
CA TYR A 54 2.85 3.06 13.08
C TYR A 54 1.72 3.02 14.12
N PRO A 55 1.26 4.19 14.61
CA PRO A 55 0.22 4.22 15.63
C PRO A 55 -1.05 3.51 15.18
N ALA A 56 -1.49 2.53 15.95
CA ALA A 56 -2.68 1.76 15.66
C ALA A 56 -3.55 1.65 16.91
N HIS A 57 -4.85 1.61 16.68
CA HIS A 57 -5.84 1.42 17.74
C HIS A 57 -6.43 0.01 17.63
N GLY A 58 -5.55 -0.99 17.59
CA GLY A 58 -5.88 -2.39 17.39
C GLY A 58 -5.10 -2.98 16.23
N ARG A 59 -5.60 -4.10 15.73
CA ARG A 59 -4.98 -4.83 14.64
C ARG A 59 -5.30 -4.15 13.30
N TRP A 60 -4.31 -4.06 12.43
CA TRP A 60 -4.50 -3.59 11.06
C TRP A 60 -5.18 -4.66 10.22
N THR A 61 -6.16 -4.26 9.41
CA THR A 61 -6.77 -5.10 8.40
C THR A 61 -6.54 -4.52 7.02
N PHE A 62 -6.34 -5.39 6.04
CA PHE A 62 -6.05 -5.01 4.66
C PHE A 62 -6.98 -5.77 3.73
N ALA A 63 -7.89 -5.06 3.05
CA ALA A 63 -8.81 -5.64 2.09
C ALA A 63 -8.40 -5.22 0.69
N VAL A 64 -7.90 -6.16 -0.10
CA VAL A 64 -7.49 -5.90 -1.48
C VAL A 64 -8.73 -5.83 -2.35
N GLU A 65 -9.08 -4.61 -2.77
CA GLU A 65 -10.24 -4.35 -3.63
C GLU A 65 -9.92 -4.64 -5.09
N LYS A 66 -8.73 -4.25 -5.54
CA LYS A 66 -8.27 -4.47 -6.91
C LYS A 66 -6.78 -4.80 -6.91
N LEU A 67 -6.42 -5.71 -7.80
CA LEU A 67 -5.04 -6.04 -8.10
C LEU A 67 -4.96 -6.27 -9.60
N ILE A 68 -4.23 -5.40 -10.28
CA ILE A 68 -4.10 -5.42 -11.75
C ILE A 68 -2.61 -5.40 -12.08
N GLY A 69 -2.19 -6.30 -12.94
CA GLY A 69 -0.78 -6.40 -13.32
C GLY A 69 -0.55 -6.51 -14.80
N SER A 70 0.61 -6.04 -15.22
CA SER A 70 1.11 -6.18 -16.57
C SER A 70 2.64 -6.30 -16.51
N GLY A 71 3.18 -7.45 -16.93
CA GLY A 71 4.62 -7.71 -16.83
C GLY A 71 5.09 -7.65 -15.38
N GLU A 72 6.06 -6.80 -15.12
CA GLU A 72 6.65 -6.62 -13.79
C GLU A 72 5.93 -5.57 -12.92
N GLU A 73 4.91 -4.91 -13.49
CA GLU A 73 4.19 -3.85 -12.79
C GLU A 73 2.84 -4.35 -12.29
N VAL A 74 2.53 -4.03 -11.03
CA VAL A 74 1.26 -4.39 -10.40
C VAL A 74 0.72 -3.18 -9.66
N VAL A 75 -0.56 -2.91 -9.82
CA VAL A 75 -1.25 -1.85 -9.09
C VAL A 75 -2.26 -2.48 -8.15
N THR A 76 -2.28 -2.03 -6.90
CA THR A 76 -3.27 -2.47 -5.93
C THR A 76 -4.03 -1.29 -5.34
N HIS A 77 -5.31 -1.54 -5.10
CA HIS A 77 -6.20 -0.66 -4.35
C HIS A 77 -6.62 -1.45 -3.11
N VAL A 78 -6.22 -0.97 -1.94
CA VAL A 78 -6.40 -1.68 -0.68
C VAL A 78 -7.09 -0.79 0.34
N LYS A 79 -8.14 -1.30 0.98
CA LYS A 79 -8.76 -0.66 2.13
C LYS A 79 -8.02 -1.09 3.38
N VAL A 80 -7.57 -0.11 4.15
CA VAL A 80 -6.79 -0.33 5.36
C VAL A 80 -7.57 0.20 6.55
N SER A 81 -7.68 -0.60 7.60
CA SER A 81 -8.37 -0.22 8.83
C SER A 81 -7.54 -0.60 10.04
N GLY A 82 -7.39 0.31 10.98
CA GLY A 82 -6.68 0.10 12.23
C GLY A 82 -7.50 0.57 13.41
N GLY A 83 -8.62 -0.09 13.66
CA GLY A 83 -9.58 0.33 14.67
C GLY A 83 -10.37 1.53 14.20
N VAL A 84 -10.07 2.71 14.74
CA VAL A 84 -10.76 3.95 14.38
C VAL A 84 -10.22 4.59 13.10
N ILE A 85 -9.02 4.19 12.67
CA ILE A 85 -8.39 4.74 11.47
C ILE A 85 -8.85 3.95 10.25
N GLN A 86 -9.32 4.67 9.22
CA GLN A 86 -9.69 4.09 7.94
C GLN A 86 -8.93 4.83 6.84
N ALA A 87 -8.30 4.08 5.94
CA ALA A 87 -7.50 4.65 4.87
C ALA A 87 -7.62 3.82 3.60
N THR A 88 -7.18 4.40 2.50
CA THR A 88 -7.07 3.71 1.22
C THR A 88 -5.62 3.83 0.77
N ALA A 89 -5.04 2.72 0.36
CA ALA A 89 -3.70 2.69 -0.24
C ALA A 89 -3.82 2.36 -1.72
N ILE A 90 -3.27 3.22 -2.56
CA ILE A 90 -3.09 2.96 -3.99
C ILE A 90 -1.60 2.79 -4.20
N THR A 91 -1.17 1.59 -4.55
CA THR A 91 0.25 1.26 -4.62
C THR A 91 0.61 0.73 -6.01
N PHE A 92 1.67 1.31 -6.56
CA PHE A 92 2.30 0.83 -7.79
C PHE A 92 3.53 0.04 -7.37
N HIS A 93 3.49 -1.28 -7.63
CA HIS A 93 4.58 -2.18 -7.26
C HIS A 93 5.38 -2.56 -8.50
N THR A 94 6.70 -2.55 -8.38
CA THR A 94 7.59 -3.10 -9.41
C THR A 94 8.23 -4.37 -8.84
N VAL A 95 8.11 -5.48 -9.55
CA VAL A 95 8.62 -6.78 -9.13
C VAL A 95 9.77 -7.19 -10.04
N ALA A 96 10.88 -7.62 -9.46
CA ALA A 96 12.01 -8.15 -10.20
C ALA A 96 12.60 -9.31 -9.41
N ASN A 97 12.93 -10.40 -10.10
CA ASN A 97 13.54 -11.59 -9.49
C ASN A 97 12.71 -12.16 -8.33
N GLY A 98 11.38 -12.13 -8.47
CA GLY A 98 10.48 -12.70 -7.47
C GLY A 98 10.27 -11.85 -6.22
N LEU A 99 10.78 -10.62 -6.18
CA LEU A 99 10.63 -9.71 -5.05
C LEU A 99 10.18 -8.33 -5.51
N ILE A 100 9.46 -7.62 -4.64
CA ILE A 100 9.08 -6.24 -4.90
C ILE A 100 10.32 -5.37 -4.68
N CYS A 101 10.79 -4.69 -5.72
CA CYS A 101 11.99 -3.85 -5.63
C CYS A 101 11.67 -2.36 -5.51
N ARG A 102 10.45 -1.97 -5.80
CA ARG A 102 10.00 -0.58 -5.70
C ARG A 102 8.50 -0.51 -5.47
N GLN A 103 8.08 0.46 -4.66
CA GLN A 103 6.68 0.81 -4.52
C GLN A 103 6.53 2.32 -4.54
N VAL A 104 5.51 2.79 -5.26
CA VAL A 104 5.05 4.18 -5.18
C VAL A 104 3.64 4.10 -4.63
N GLU A 105 3.42 4.68 -3.45
CA GLU A 105 2.19 4.48 -2.71
C GLU A 105 1.54 5.79 -2.32
N PHE A 106 0.28 5.90 -2.68
CA PHE A 106 -0.56 7.07 -2.39
C PHE A 106 -1.59 6.71 -1.33
N TRP A 107 -1.83 7.68 -0.43
CA TRP A 107 -2.83 7.60 0.63
C TRP A 107 -3.82 8.74 0.45
N PRO A 108 -4.76 8.61 -0.49
CA PRO A 108 -5.73 9.69 -0.76
C PRO A 108 -6.61 9.95 0.45
N GLU A 109 -6.89 11.22 0.69
CA GLU A 109 -7.77 11.66 1.77
C GLU A 109 -9.06 12.20 1.17
N ASP A 110 -10.16 11.99 1.90
CA ASP A 110 -11.45 12.55 1.52
C ASP A 110 -11.44 14.07 1.67
N TYR A 111 -12.19 14.76 0.83
CA TYR A 111 -12.37 16.19 0.94
C TYR A 111 -13.79 16.56 0.54
N PRO A 112 -14.34 17.68 1.08
CA PRO A 112 -15.69 18.11 0.73
C PRO A 112 -15.78 18.57 -0.72
N ALA A 113 -16.87 18.19 -1.39
CA ALA A 113 -17.08 18.58 -2.78
C ALA A 113 -17.23 20.11 -2.88
N PRO A 114 -16.51 20.76 -3.83
CA PRO A 114 -16.65 22.20 -4.01
C PRO A 114 -18.00 22.57 -4.63
N GLU A 115 -18.55 23.71 -4.18
CA GLU A 115 -19.89 24.17 -4.59
C GLU A 115 -19.99 24.52 -6.08
N TRP A 116 -18.91 24.97 -6.72
CA TRP A 116 -18.99 25.49 -8.09
C TRP A 116 -19.48 24.48 -9.11
N ARG A 117 -19.33 23.17 -8.84
CA ARG A 117 -19.74 22.10 -9.77
C ARG A 117 -20.99 21.35 -9.36
N LYS A 118 -21.68 21.83 -8.32
CA LYS A 118 -22.85 21.17 -7.73
C LYS A 118 -23.95 20.82 -8.75
N ALA A 119 -24.18 21.66 -9.75
CA ALA A 119 -25.23 21.47 -10.74
C ALA A 119 -24.97 20.28 -11.69
N TRP A 120 -23.73 19.77 -11.75
CA TRP A 120 -23.31 18.77 -12.73
C TRP A 120 -22.80 17.48 -12.12
N VAL A 121 -22.98 17.30 -10.83
CA VAL A 121 -22.55 16.09 -10.12
C VAL A 121 -23.67 15.59 -9.23
N GLU A 122 -23.56 14.34 -8.83
CA GLU A 122 -24.43 13.74 -7.81
C GLU A 122 -23.56 13.41 -6.60
N TYR A 123 -24.14 13.44 -5.43
CA TYR A 123 -23.44 13.06 -4.20
C TYR A 123 -23.83 11.62 -3.83
N GLU A 124 -22.82 10.81 -3.51
CA GLU A 124 -23.01 9.43 -3.05
C GLU A 124 -23.20 9.34 -1.54
#